data_90e09de601387760f3b5624cd96e40e0
#
_entry.id   90e09de601387760f3b5624cd96e40e0
#
_cell.length_a   1.000
_cell.length_b   1.000
_cell.length_c   1.000
_cell.angle_alpha   90.00
_cell.angle_beta   90.00
_cell.angle_gamma   90.00
#
_symmetry.space_group_name_H-M   'P 1'
#
loop_
_entity.id
_entity.type
_entity.pdbx_description
1 polymer ?
#
loop_
_entity_poly.entity_id
_entity_poly.type
_entity_poly.pdbx_seq_one_letter_code
_entity_poly.pdbx_strand_id
1 'polypeptide(L)'
;MAAAVAADGVIHLGYKHDLAFGGTPDGFVRAADHDVRVVKMIGEALAGSNKPFVSTSGTAQLALFGGIARTGTEEDVVAGGPRVDGENAVIAFGQQGVRSSVIRLPPTVHSSLDHHGFVPMFIAAARKNGFSAYLGEGENVWPAVHTLDAARLYRLALESAPAGTRLHGVADEGVAFRAIAEAIAKGLGVPARSITAEEAPSYIGAMAHFAQVNNPTSSARTRALLQWEPTHAGLLADLAERHYFVV
;
A
#
# COMPACT_ATOMS: atom_id res chain seq x y z
N MET A 1 -21.48 -12.66 -3.69
CA MET A 1 -22.11 -11.84 -4.75
C MET A 1 -23.45 -11.25 -4.30
N ALA A 2 -24.40 -12.01 -3.71
CA ALA A 2 -25.69 -11.48 -3.27
C ALA A 2 -25.58 -10.23 -2.37
N ALA A 3 -24.64 -10.22 -1.42
CA ALA A 3 -24.41 -9.07 -0.54
C ALA A 3 -23.91 -7.82 -1.31
N ALA A 4 -23.02 -7.99 -2.30
CA ALA A 4 -22.53 -6.88 -3.11
C ALA A 4 -23.66 -6.24 -3.96
N VAL A 5 -24.55 -7.06 -4.53
CA VAL A 5 -25.71 -6.58 -5.29
C VAL A 5 -26.72 -5.87 -4.40
N ALA A 6 -26.94 -6.37 -3.17
CA ALA A 6 -27.89 -5.79 -2.22
C ALA A 6 -27.40 -4.48 -1.58
N ALA A 7 -26.10 -4.28 -1.47
CA ALA A 7 -25.50 -3.10 -0.86
C ALA A 7 -25.59 -1.87 -1.77
N ASP A 8 -25.51 -0.66 -1.22
CA ASP A 8 -25.45 0.60 -1.97
C ASP A 8 -24.08 0.85 -2.60
N GLY A 9 -23.05 0.15 -2.16
CA GLY A 9 -21.70 0.21 -2.70
C GLY A 9 -20.80 -0.84 -2.08
N VAL A 10 -19.60 -1.02 -2.64
CA VAL A 10 -18.63 -2.02 -2.20
C VAL A 10 -17.26 -1.39 -2.00
N ILE A 11 -16.65 -1.64 -0.85
CA ILE A 11 -15.21 -1.41 -0.62
C ILE A 11 -14.54 -2.77 -0.50
N HIS A 12 -13.57 -3.07 -1.37
CA HIS A 12 -12.83 -4.32 -1.36
C HIS A 12 -11.41 -4.10 -0.81
N LEU A 13 -11.18 -4.63 0.40
CA LEU A 13 -9.91 -4.62 1.11
C LEU A 13 -9.32 -6.04 1.29
N GLY A 14 -10.05 -7.05 0.83
CA GLY A 14 -9.75 -8.46 1.11
C GLY A 14 -8.66 -9.00 0.19
N TYR A 15 -7.39 -8.84 0.57
CA TYR A 15 -6.25 -9.47 -0.09
C TYR A 15 -5.69 -10.61 0.78
N LYS A 16 -5.22 -11.69 0.15
CA LYS A 16 -4.67 -12.85 0.86
C LYS A 16 -3.20 -12.65 1.23
N HIS A 17 -2.94 -11.83 2.25
CA HIS A 17 -1.59 -11.52 2.71
C HIS A 17 -0.85 -12.74 3.26
N ASP A 18 -1.55 -13.65 3.93
CA ASP A 18 -1.04 -14.95 4.40
C ASP A 18 -0.48 -15.79 3.27
N LEU A 19 -1.16 -15.83 2.13
CA LEU A 19 -0.68 -16.51 0.93
C LEU A 19 0.49 -15.76 0.27
N ALA A 20 0.37 -14.43 0.16
CA ALA A 20 1.37 -13.60 -0.51
C ALA A 20 2.73 -13.61 0.19
N PHE A 21 2.74 -13.63 1.52
CA PHE A 21 3.94 -13.54 2.36
C PHE A 21 4.22 -14.82 3.17
N GLY A 22 3.48 -15.90 2.92
CA GLY A 22 3.61 -17.19 3.61
C GLY A 22 4.83 -18.03 3.22
N GLY A 23 5.78 -17.48 2.46
CA GLY A 23 7.08 -18.11 2.16
C GLY A 23 7.06 -19.10 0.98
N THR A 24 5.96 -19.21 0.23
CA THR A 24 5.94 -20.00 -1.02
C THR A 24 6.42 -19.15 -2.21
N PRO A 25 7.24 -19.70 -3.12
CA PRO A 25 7.83 -18.92 -4.23
C PRO A 25 6.80 -18.24 -5.14
N ASP A 26 5.63 -18.85 -5.32
CA ASP A 26 4.53 -18.33 -6.16
C ASP A 26 3.40 -17.66 -5.37
N GLY A 27 3.55 -17.54 -4.05
CA GLY A 27 2.49 -17.08 -3.15
C GLY A 27 1.94 -15.71 -3.51
N PHE A 28 2.82 -14.77 -3.85
CA PHE A 28 2.43 -13.41 -4.24
C PHE A 28 1.61 -13.40 -5.55
N VAL A 29 2.02 -14.16 -6.57
CA VAL A 29 1.30 -14.28 -7.84
C VAL A 29 -0.06 -14.93 -7.62
N ARG A 30 -0.12 -16.03 -6.88
CA ARG A 30 -1.38 -16.75 -6.57
C ARG A 30 -2.36 -15.88 -5.77
N ALA A 31 -1.87 -15.07 -4.85
CA ALA A 31 -2.70 -14.10 -4.12
C ALA A 31 -3.26 -13.03 -5.05
N ALA A 32 -2.43 -12.52 -5.97
CA ALA A 32 -2.85 -11.55 -6.98
C ALA A 32 -3.89 -12.14 -7.95
N ASP A 33 -3.70 -13.36 -8.44
CA ASP A 33 -4.66 -14.06 -9.31
C ASP A 33 -6.00 -14.30 -8.61
N HIS A 34 -5.96 -14.59 -7.30
CA HIS A 34 -7.18 -14.71 -6.51
C HIS A 34 -7.93 -13.38 -6.44
N ASP A 35 -7.20 -12.30 -6.16
CA ASP A 35 -7.75 -10.94 -6.08
C ASP A 35 -8.40 -10.51 -7.41
N VAL A 36 -7.72 -10.75 -8.55
CA VAL A 36 -8.26 -10.50 -9.90
C VAL A 36 -9.61 -11.20 -10.10
N ARG A 37 -9.72 -12.48 -9.71
CA ARG A 37 -10.99 -13.21 -9.82
C ARG A 37 -12.10 -12.58 -8.97
N VAL A 38 -11.77 -12.19 -7.72
CA VAL A 38 -12.74 -11.58 -6.80
C VAL A 38 -13.22 -10.23 -7.32
N VAL A 39 -12.31 -9.35 -7.76
CA VAL A 39 -12.70 -8.02 -8.25
C VAL A 39 -13.50 -8.10 -9.55
N LYS A 40 -13.19 -9.07 -10.43
CA LYS A 40 -14.00 -9.31 -11.64
C LYS A 40 -15.41 -9.77 -11.29
N MET A 41 -15.57 -10.73 -10.39
CA MET A 41 -16.89 -11.20 -9.94
C MET A 41 -17.73 -10.06 -9.32
N ILE A 42 -17.10 -9.17 -8.53
CA ILE A 42 -17.80 -8.01 -7.95
C ILE A 42 -18.22 -7.04 -9.07
N GLY A 43 -17.27 -6.66 -9.94
CA GLY A 43 -17.53 -5.72 -11.02
C GLY A 43 -18.62 -6.20 -11.97
N GLU A 44 -18.59 -7.47 -12.39
CA GLU A 44 -19.63 -8.11 -13.22
C GLU A 44 -21.00 -8.08 -12.53
N ALA A 45 -21.05 -8.36 -11.23
CA ALA A 45 -22.29 -8.32 -10.46
C ALA A 45 -22.88 -6.91 -10.30
N LEU A 46 -22.04 -5.87 -10.42
CA LEU A 46 -22.44 -4.46 -10.32
C LEU A 46 -22.61 -3.78 -11.68
N ALA A 47 -22.32 -4.45 -12.80
CA ALA A 47 -22.42 -3.87 -14.15
C ALA A 47 -23.79 -3.22 -14.40
N GLY A 48 -23.79 -2.02 -14.98
CA GLY A 48 -25.01 -1.24 -15.28
C GLY A 48 -25.72 -0.64 -14.07
N SER A 49 -25.27 -0.87 -12.84
CA SER A 49 -25.97 -0.40 -11.63
C SER A 49 -25.63 1.04 -11.21
N ASN A 50 -24.56 1.61 -11.75
CA ASN A 50 -23.94 2.87 -11.30
C ASN A 50 -23.58 2.90 -9.81
N LYS A 51 -23.52 1.74 -9.15
CA LYS A 51 -23.09 1.64 -7.74
C LYS A 51 -21.60 1.85 -7.62
N PRO A 52 -21.13 2.46 -6.50
CA PRO A 52 -19.70 2.62 -6.25
C PRO A 52 -19.03 1.27 -5.95
N PHE A 53 -17.85 1.08 -6.55
CA PHE A 53 -16.98 -0.02 -6.26
C PHE A 53 -15.55 0.52 -6.06
N VAL A 54 -15.08 0.54 -4.82
CA VAL A 54 -13.73 0.99 -4.45
C VAL A 54 -12.87 -0.23 -4.15
N SER A 55 -11.78 -0.41 -4.87
CA SER A 55 -10.80 -1.48 -4.63
C SER A 55 -9.45 -0.92 -4.19
N THR A 56 -8.55 -1.82 -3.81
CA THR A 56 -7.23 -1.48 -3.28
C THR A 56 -6.13 -2.00 -4.19
N SER A 57 -5.13 -1.16 -4.45
CA SER A 57 -3.85 -1.51 -5.07
C SER A 57 -2.70 -0.92 -4.24
N GLY A 58 -1.49 -0.87 -4.77
CA GLY A 58 -0.33 -0.32 -4.09
C GLY A 58 0.48 0.63 -4.96
N THR A 59 1.02 1.70 -4.39
CA THR A 59 1.91 2.64 -5.11
C THR A 59 3.22 1.99 -5.54
N ALA A 60 3.72 1.00 -4.79
CA ALA A 60 4.95 0.29 -5.13
C ALA A 60 4.91 -0.38 -6.51
N GLN A 61 3.70 -0.67 -7.05
CA GLN A 61 3.53 -1.22 -8.40
C GLN A 61 4.09 -0.30 -9.49
N LEU A 62 4.07 1.02 -9.25
CA LEU A 62 4.62 2.01 -10.19
C LEU A 62 6.12 1.81 -10.40
N ALA A 63 6.87 1.58 -9.32
CA ALA A 63 8.30 1.30 -9.39
C ALA A 63 8.59 -0.14 -9.84
N LEU A 64 7.90 -1.13 -9.24
CA LEU A 64 8.19 -2.55 -9.45
C LEU A 64 7.84 -3.05 -10.85
N PHE A 65 6.74 -2.63 -11.41
CA PHE A 65 6.23 -3.11 -12.69
C PHE A 65 6.10 -2.02 -13.75
N GLY A 66 5.99 -0.76 -13.33
CA GLY A 66 5.91 0.40 -14.25
C GLY A 66 7.26 1.00 -14.63
N GLY A 67 8.34 0.66 -13.91
CA GLY A 67 9.65 1.27 -14.11
C GLY A 67 9.68 2.78 -13.87
N ILE A 68 8.75 3.30 -13.06
CA ILE A 68 8.64 4.73 -12.76
C ILE A 68 9.75 5.12 -11.79
N ALA A 69 10.76 5.82 -12.28
CA ALA A 69 11.91 6.27 -11.47
C ALA A 69 11.72 7.66 -10.85
N ARG A 70 10.81 8.47 -11.39
CA ARG A 70 10.38 9.76 -10.85
C ARG A 70 9.27 9.61 -9.81
N THR A 71 8.85 10.72 -9.21
CA THR A 71 7.64 10.72 -8.37
C THR A 71 6.44 10.23 -9.19
N GLY A 72 5.84 9.14 -8.71
CA GLY A 72 4.65 8.54 -9.31
C GLY A 72 3.40 9.40 -9.06
N THR A 73 2.50 9.42 -10.03
CA THR A 73 1.23 10.17 -9.97
C THR A 73 0.05 9.26 -10.29
N GLU A 74 -1.16 9.72 -10.03
CA GLU A 74 -2.38 8.98 -10.33
C GLU A 74 -2.60 8.75 -11.84
N GLU A 75 -1.92 9.53 -12.68
CA GLU A 75 -1.97 9.38 -14.15
C GLU A 75 -1.10 8.24 -14.67
N ASP A 76 -0.17 7.78 -13.86
CA ASP A 76 0.70 6.69 -14.27
C ASP A 76 -0.06 5.38 -14.36
N VAL A 77 -0.01 4.77 -15.53
CA VAL A 77 -0.65 3.49 -15.83
C VAL A 77 0.41 2.43 -16.06
N VAL A 78 0.30 1.33 -15.33
CA VAL A 78 1.14 0.14 -15.53
C VAL A 78 0.36 -0.87 -16.37
N ALA A 79 1.02 -1.46 -17.37
CA ALA A 79 0.34 -2.32 -18.35
C ALA A 79 -0.20 -3.61 -17.73
N GLY A 80 0.53 -4.22 -16.80
CA GLY A 80 0.12 -5.48 -16.16
C GLY A 80 1.13 -5.95 -15.13
N GLY A 81 0.78 -7.01 -14.44
CA GLY A 81 1.56 -7.65 -13.40
C GLY A 81 0.77 -7.93 -12.13
N PRO A 82 1.34 -8.67 -11.19
CA PRO A 82 0.67 -8.96 -9.92
C PRO A 82 0.12 -7.70 -9.25
N ARG A 83 -1.12 -7.72 -8.78
CA ARG A 83 -1.90 -6.58 -8.25
C ARG A 83 -2.33 -5.55 -9.31
N VAL A 84 -1.51 -5.30 -10.33
CA VAL A 84 -1.82 -4.35 -11.42
C VAL A 84 -3.01 -4.85 -12.26
N ASP A 85 -3.07 -6.16 -12.55
CA ASP A 85 -4.15 -6.74 -13.34
C ASP A 85 -5.51 -6.60 -12.65
N GLY A 86 -5.55 -6.71 -11.33
CA GLY A 86 -6.75 -6.43 -10.51
C GLY A 86 -7.15 -4.96 -10.58
N GLU A 87 -6.20 -4.05 -10.44
CA GLU A 87 -6.41 -2.62 -10.59
C GLU A 87 -7.00 -2.28 -11.97
N ASN A 88 -6.36 -2.74 -13.04
CA ASN A 88 -6.80 -2.46 -14.41
C ASN A 88 -8.19 -3.03 -14.68
N ALA A 89 -8.51 -4.22 -14.15
CA ALA A 89 -9.85 -4.80 -14.24
C ALA A 89 -10.92 -3.92 -13.56
N VAL A 90 -10.64 -3.42 -12.36
CA VAL A 90 -11.58 -2.53 -11.63
C VAL A 90 -11.80 -1.24 -12.40
N ILE A 91 -10.74 -0.61 -12.91
CA ILE A 91 -10.83 0.63 -13.70
C ILE A 91 -11.68 0.43 -14.95
N ALA A 92 -11.54 -0.72 -15.65
CA ALA A 92 -12.30 -1.03 -16.85
C ALA A 92 -13.81 -1.14 -16.61
N PHE A 93 -14.26 -1.50 -15.42
CA PHE A 93 -15.69 -1.51 -15.07
C PHE A 93 -16.35 -0.13 -15.09
N GLY A 94 -15.57 0.94 -15.05
CA GLY A 94 -16.08 2.30 -15.29
C GLY A 94 -16.81 2.44 -16.63
N GLN A 95 -16.35 1.72 -17.67
CA GLN A 95 -17.00 1.70 -18.99
C GLN A 95 -18.23 0.77 -19.06
N GLN A 96 -18.46 0.00 -18.01
CA GLN A 96 -19.57 -0.96 -17.91
C GLN A 96 -20.65 -0.48 -16.93
N GLY A 97 -20.72 0.81 -16.65
CA GLY A 97 -21.74 1.40 -15.79
C GLY A 97 -21.57 1.04 -14.30
N VAL A 98 -20.33 0.82 -13.84
CA VAL A 98 -19.98 0.76 -12.42
C VAL A 98 -19.21 2.04 -12.07
N ARG A 99 -19.54 2.69 -10.97
CA ARG A 99 -18.75 3.83 -10.48
C ARG A 99 -17.50 3.31 -9.73
N SER A 100 -16.63 2.66 -10.52
CA SER A 100 -15.42 2.00 -10.02
C SER A 100 -14.29 2.96 -9.77
N SER A 101 -13.51 2.72 -8.72
CA SER A 101 -12.25 3.42 -8.44
C SER A 101 -11.27 2.51 -7.72
N VAL A 102 -9.99 2.84 -7.78
CA VAL A 102 -8.93 2.12 -7.08
C VAL A 102 -8.12 3.10 -6.25
N ILE A 103 -7.89 2.77 -4.97
CA ILE A 103 -6.95 3.47 -4.11
C ILE A 103 -5.63 2.70 -4.09
N ARG A 104 -4.56 3.33 -4.58
CA ARG A 104 -3.20 2.85 -4.40
C ARG A 104 -2.71 3.31 -3.04
N LEU A 105 -2.55 2.37 -2.11
CA LEU A 105 -1.97 2.64 -0.80
C LEU A 105 -0.44 2.59 -0.87
N PRO A 106 0.26 3.39 -0.05
CA PRO A 106 1.71 3.28 0.11
C PRO A 106 2.08 1.97 0.82
N PRO A 107 3.36 1.56 0.78
CA PRO A 107 3.84 0.41 1.55
C PRO A 107 3.59 0.56 3.06
N THR A 108 3.61 1.78 3.56
CA THR A 108 3.39 2.09 4.98
C THR A 108 2.03 2.74 5.20
N VAL A 109 1.07 1.93 5.65
CA VAL A 109 -0.21 2.40 6.24
C VAL A 109 -0.07 2.21 7.74
N HIS A 110 0.14 3.29 8.48
CA HIS A 110 0.64 3.25 9.85
C HIS A 110 -0.35 3.84 10.86
N SER A 111 -0.33 3.34 12.07
CA SER A 111 -0.98 3.86 13.29
C SER A 111 -0.88 2.81 14.40
N SER A 112 -1.45 3.10 15.57
CA SER A 112 -1.64 2.10 16.65
C SER A 112 -2.49 0.88 16.26
N LEU A 113 -3.13 0.89 15.09
CA LEU A 113 -3.91 -0.23 14.53
C LEU A 113 -3.10 -1.10 13.58
N ASP A 114 -1.86 -0.71 13.25
CA ASP A 114 -0.99 -1.46 12.36
C ASP A 114 -0.26 -2.58 13.13
N HIS A 115 -0.86 -3.76 13.15
CA HIS A 115 -0.31 -4.94 13.84
C HIS A 115 0.44 -5.90 12.90
N HIS A 116 0.25 -5.81 11.58
CA HIS A 116 0.71 -6.80 10.61
C HIS A 116 1.33 -6.20 9.35
N GLY A 117 1.44 -4.87 9.26
CA GLY A 117 2.04 -4.18 8.12
C GLY A 117 3.57 -4.27 8.08
N PHE A 118 4.16 -3.56 7.15
CA PHE A 118 5.61 -3.61 6.94
C PHE A 118 6.41 -3.03 8.11
N VAL A 119 5.91 -1.98 8.77
CA VAL A 119 6.57 -1.41 9.95
C VAL A 119 6.70 -2.44 11.08
N PRO A 120 5.64 -3.13 11.53
CA PRO A 120 5.75 -4.22 12.50
C PRO A 120 6.71 -5.34 12.07
N MET A 121 6.77 -5.68 10.78
CA MET A 121 7.69 -6.70 10.26
C MET A 121 9.16 -6.27 10.39
N PHE A 122 9.50 -5.01 10.08
CA PHE A 122 10.86 -4.48 10.29
C PHE A 122 11.20 -4.36 11.78
N ILE A 123 10.25 -3.99 12.63
CA ILE A 123 10.45 -3.97 14.08
C ILE A 123 10.74 -5.38 14.62
N ALA A 124 10.00 -6.39 14.16
CA ALA A 124 10.24 -7.78 14.54
C ALA A 124 11.62 -8.27 14.08
N ALA A 125 12.02 -7.93 12.85
CA ALA A 125 13.35 -8.23 12.33
C ALA A 125 14.45 -7.54 13.16
N ALA A 126 14.26 -6.26 13.51
CA ALA A 126 15.22 -5.50 14.32
C ALA A 126 15.38 -6.08 15.74
N ARG A 127 14.29 -6.49 16.38
CA ARG A 127 14.32 -7.20 17.68
C ARG A 127 15.12 -8.50 17.60
N LYS A 128 14.86 -9.29 16.54
CA LYS A 128 15.56 -10.57 16.33
C LYS A 128 17.06 -10.40 16.12
N ASN A 129 17.45 -9.38 15.36
CA ASN A 129 18.84 -9.17 14.94
C ASN A 129 19.65 -8.32 15.92
N GLY A 130 19.01 -7.59 16.85
CA GLY A 130 19.66 -6.62 17.74
C GLY A 130 20.09 -5.32 17.05
N PHE A 131 19.62 -5.07 15.83
CA PHE A 131 19.81 -3.82 15.08
C PHE A 131 18.71 -3.64 14.05
N SER A 132 18.42 -2.39 13.68
CA SER A 132 17.49 -2.04 12.59
C SER A 132 18.29 -1.84 11.30
N ALA A 133 17.90 -2.57 10.25
CA ALA A 133 18.63 -2.60 8.99
C ALA A 133 18.07 -1.63 7.94
N TYR A 134 18.97 -1.02 7.15
CA TYR A 134 18.66 -0.36 5.88
C TYR A 134 19.72 -0.73 4.84
N LEU A 135 19.39 -0.65 3.54
CA LEU A 135 20.28 -1.07 2.47
C LEU A 135 21.13 0.10 1.96
N GLY A 136 22.44 -0.13 1.83
CA GLY A 136 23.39 0.87 1.30
C GLY A 136 23.32 2.17 2.09
N GLU A 137 23.10 3.30 1.42
CA GLU A 137 22.94 4.60 2.07
C GLU A 137 21.51 4.84 2.59
N GLY A 138 20.53 3.98 2.21
CA GLY A 138 19.14 4.08 2.64
C GLY A 138 18.41 5.33 2.14
N GLU A 139 18.84 5.85 0.98
CA GLU A 139 18.28 7.06 0.36
C GLU A 139 16.99 6.79 -0.43
N ASN A 140 16.71 5.52 -0.75
CA ASN A 140 15.43 5.16 -1.33
C ASN A 140 14.28 5.57 -0.40
N VAL A 141 13.19 6.04 -0.97
CA VAL A 141 12.08 6.58 -0.19
C VAL A 141 10.82 5.73 -0.30
N TRP A 142 10.07 5.70 0.79
CA TRP A 142 8.76 5.10 0.86
C TRP A 142 7.71 6.15 1.21
N PRO A 143 6.60 6.21 0.47
CA PRO A 143 5.47 7.02 0.85
C PRO A 143 4.73 6.37 2.03
N ALA A 144 3.94 7.18 2.75
CA ALA A 144 3.19 6.71 3.90
C ALA A 144 1.84 7.40 4.03
N VAL A 145 0.93 6.77 4.78
CA VAL A 145 -0.35 7.35 5.18
C VAL A 145 -0.79 6.81 6.53
N HIS A 146 -1.35 7.67 7.36
CA HIS A 146 -1.99 7.22 8.59
C HIS A 146 -3.29 6.46 8.29
N THR A 147 -3.57 5.37 9.03
CA THR A 147 -4.71 4.47 8.80
C THR A 147 -6.05 5.22 8.77
N LEU A 148 -6.26 6.20 9.64
CA LEU A 148 -7.52 6.97 9.68
C LEU A 148 -7.66 7.93 8.49
N ASP A 149 -6.56 8.48 7.97
CA ASP A 149 -6.60 9.28 6.73
C ASP A 149 -6.88 8.40 5.51
N ALA A 150 -6.32 7.19 5.46
CA ALA A 150 -6.65 6.21 4.44
C ALA A 150 -8.13 5.81 4.51
N ALA A 151 -8.66 5.50 5.70
CA ALA A 151 -10.08 5.16 5.88
C ALA A 151 -11.01 6.30 5.43
N ARG A 152 -10.66 7.56 5.74
CA ARG A 152 -11.40 8.72 5.25
C ARG A 152 -11.38 8.81 3.72
N LEU A 153 -10.24 8.50 3.09
CA LEU A 153 -10.14 8.48 1.63
C LEU A 153 -11.05 7.41 1.02
N TYR A 154 -11.11 6.20 1.59
CA TYR A 154 -12.03 5.16 1.13
C TYR A 154 -13.49 5.60 1.18
N ARG A 155 -13.89 6.29 2.25
CA ARG A 155 -15.23 6.87 2.37
C ARG A 155 -15.48 7.90 1.28
N LEU A 156 -14.59 8.88 1.08
CA LEU A 156 -14.72 9.91 0.05
C LEU A 156 -14.77 9.31 -1.36
N ALA A 157 -13.96 8.28 -1.62
CA ALA A 157 -13.96 7.57 -2.89
C ALA A 157 -15.29 6.86 -3.13
N LEU A 158 -15.84 6.19 -2.11
CA LEU A 158 -17.14 5.53 -2.19
C LEU A 158 -18.27 6.54 -2.47
N GLU A 159 -18.22 7.72 -1.83
CA GLU A 159 -19.23 8.75 -1.95
C GLU A 159 -19.14 9.52 -3.27
N SER A 160 -17.93 9.85 -3.75
CA SER A 160 -17.74 10.91 -4.73
C SER A 160 -16.77 10.63 -5.89
N ALA A 161 -15.97 9.54 -5.86
CA ALA A 161 -15.00 9.32 -6.92
C ALA A 161 -15.71 9.07 -8.27
N PRO A 162 -15.27 9.72 -9.36
CA PRO A 162 -15.75 9.40 -10.70
C PRO A 162 -15.40 7.96 -11.12
N ALA A 163 -16.20 7.41 -12.04
CA ALA A 163 -15.95 6.07 -12.57
C ALA A 163 -14.59 5.96 -13.28
N GLY A 164 -13.89 4.86 -13.07
CA GLY A 164 -12.62 4.59 -13.72
C GLY A 164 -11.44 5.39 -13.15
N THR A 165 -11.53 5.86 -11.89
CA THR A 165 -10.53 6.74 -11.28
C THR A 165 -9.47 5.95 -10.48
N ARG A 166 -8.20 6.28 -10.69
CA ARG A 166 -7.10 5.92 -9.80
C ARG A 166 -6.86 7.02 -8.79
N LEU A 167 -6.68 6.65 -7.53
CA LEU A 167 -6.46 7.54 -6.40
C LEU A 167 -5.20 7.10 -5.65
N HIS A 168 -4.45 8.04 -5.08
CA HIS A 168 -3.30 7.75 -4.23
C HIS A 168 -3.62 8.10 -2.77
N GLY A 169 -3.61 7.09 -1.89
CA GLY A 169 -3.77 7.28 -0.46
C GLY A 169 -2.44 7.58 0.21
N VAL A 170 -1.81 8.71 -0.13
CA VAL A 170 -0.46 9.10 0.29
C VAL A 170 -0.49 10.44 1.04
N ALA A 171 0.03 10.46 2.27
CA ALA A 171 0.21 11.67 3.08
C ALA A 171 1.66 12.15 3.02
N ASP A 172 2.62 11.28 3.35
CA ASP A 172 4.05 11.51 3.18
C ASP A 172 4.48 10.99 1.81
N GLU A 173 4.89 11.86 0.89
CA GLU A 173 5.20 11.50 -0.50
C GLU A 173 6.49 10.67 -0.66
N GLY A 174 7.39 10.72 0.35
CA GLY A 174 8.61 9.93 0.39
C GLY A 174 9.39 10.15 1.69
N VAL A 175 9.48 9.11 2.51
CA VAL A 175 10.31 9.08 3.72
C VAL A 175 11.54 8.22 3.42
N ALA A 176 12.75 8.74 3.63
CA ALA A 176 13.97 7.96 3.41
C ALA A 176 13.97 6.68 4.25
N PHE A 177 14.28 5.55 3.63
CA PHE A 177 14.24 4.25 4.30
C PHE A 177 15.21 4.20 5.50
N ARG A 178 16.36 4.87 5.39
CA ARG A 178 17.29 5.07 6.52
C ARG A 178 16.61 5.75 7.70
N ALA A 179 15.83 6.81 7.46
CA ALA A 179 15.13 7.52 8.54
C ALA A 179 14.08 6.61 9.23
N ILE A 180 13.41 5.75 8.47
CA ILE A 180 12.49 4.74 9.03
C ILE A 180 13.27 3.76 9.90
N ALA A 181 14.41 3.24 9.41
CA ALA A 181 15.24 2.30 10.16
C ALA A 181 15.82 2.94 11.43
N GLU A 182 16.25 4.19 11.37
CA GLU A 182 16.76 4.96 12.53
C GLU A 182 15.66 5.21 13.58
N ALA A 183 14.44 5.51 13.13
CA ALA A 183 13.28 5.66 14.02
C ALA A 183 12.96 4.35 14.76
N ILE A 184 12.95 3.22 14.04
CA ILE A 184 12.78 1.88 14.62
C ILE A 184 13.91 1.57 15.62
N ALA A 185 15.16 1.83 15.22
CA ALA A 185 16.33 1.62 16.08
C ALA A 185 16.22 2.39 17.40
N LYS A 186 15.83 3.68 17.32
CA LYS A 186 15.60 4.54 18.48
C LYS A 186 14.50 4.00 19.39
N GLY A 187 13.37 3.58 18.81
CA GLY A 187 12.23 3.04 19.57
C GLY A 187 12.57 1.74 20.31
N LEU A 188 13.46 0.92 19.75
CA LEU A 188 13.91 -0.35 20.33
C LEU A 188 15.16 -0.21 21.23
N GLY A 189 15.87 0.92 21.20
CA GLY A 189 17.14 1.08 21.89
C GLY A 189 18.28 0.24 21.28
N VAL A 190 18.26 0.00 19.98
CA VAL A 190 19.29 -0.75 19.24
C VAL A 190 19.96 0.15 18.19
N PRO A 191 21.13 -0.20 17.63
CA PRO A 191 21.73 0.57 16.54
C PRO A 191 20.96 0.42 15.22
N ALA A 192 20.98 1.46 14.38
CA ALA A 192 20.66 1.34 12.95
C ALA A 192 21.95 0.95 12.20
N ARG A 193 21.83 0.04 11.22
CA ARG A 193 22.96 -0.51 10.49
C ARG A 193 22.67 -0.59 8.99
N SER A 194 23.64 -0.13 8.19
CA SER A 194 23.67 -0.40 6.75
C SER A 194 24.01 -1.87 6.50
N ILE A 195 23.29 -2.49 5.57
CA ILE A 195 23.55 -3.84 5.07
C ILE A 195 23.60 -3.83 3.54
N THR A 196 24.23 -4.85 2.97
CA THR A 196 24.24 -5.02 1.51
C THR A 196 22.95 -5.69 1.02
N ALA A 197 22.69 -5.64 -0.29
CA ALA A 197 21.57 -6.34 -0.91
C ALA A 197 21.67 -7.86 -0.75
N GLU A 198 22.89 -8.40 -0.75
CA GLU A 198 23.17 -9.84 -0.54
C GLU A 198 22.87 -10.28 0.90
N GLU A 199 23.11 -9.41 1.88
CA GLU A 199 22.84 -9.67 3.29
C GLU A 199 21.35 -9.56 3.63
N ALA A 200 20.60 -8.73 2.91
CA ALA A 200 19.23 -8.36 3.25
C ALA A 200 18.29 -9.58 3.45
N PRO A 201 18.29 -10.64 2.62
CA PRO A 201 17.42 -11.81 2.85
C PRO A 201 17.69 -12.49 4.21
N SER A 202 18.91 -12.46 4.70
CA SER A 202 19.28 -13.08 5.98
C SER A 202 18.77 -12.30 7.19
N TYR A 203 18.68 -10.98 7.09
CA TYR A 203 18.27 -10.09 8.19
C TYR A 203 16.79 -9.71 8.18
N ILE A 204 16.24 -9.44 6.98
CA ILE A 204 14.84 -8.94 6.82
C ILE A 204 13.96 -9.86 5.98
N GLY A 205 14.46 -11.04 5.60
CA GLY A 205 13.68 -12.10 4.96
C GLY A 205 13.01 -11.65 3.66
N ALA A 206 11.75 -12.00 3.50
CA ALA A 206 10.95 -11.66 2.31
C ALA A 206 10.82 -10.14 2.06
N MET A 207 11.04 -9.31 3.10
CA MET A 207 11.01 -7.86 2.96
C MET A 207 12.22 -7.28 2.23
N ALA A 208 13.30 -8.06 2.00
CA ALA A 208 14.51 -7.61 1.31
C ALA A 208 14.22 -7.03 -0.08
N HIS A 209 13.29 -7.63 -0.82
CA HIS A 209 12.90 -7.14 -2.13
C HIS A 209 12.19 -5.78 -2.06
N PHE A 210 11.28 -5.60 -1.11
CA PHE A 210 10.55 -4.34 -0.94
C PHE A 210 11.42 -3.23 -0.36
N ALA A 211 12.30 -3.55 0.58
CA ALA A 211 13.19 -2.58 1.24
C ALA A 211 14.12 -1.82 0.27
N GLN A 212 14.34 -2.36 -0.93
CA GLN A 212 15.16 -1.73 -1.99
C GLN A 212 14.36 -0.77 -2.88
N VAL A 213 13.04 -0.86 -2.85
CA VAL A 213 12.17 -0.10 -3.79
C VAL A 213 12.25 1.38 -3.46
N ASN A 214 12.58 2.19 -4.47
CA ASN A 214 12.43 3.64 -4.40
C ASN A 214 11.07 4.01 -4.98
N ASN A 215 10.18 4.55 -4.16
CA ASN A 215 8.76 4.74 -4.51
C ASN A 215 8.24 6.14 -4.11
N PRO A 216 8.88 7.24 -4.54
CA PRO A 216 8.30 8.56 -4.31
C PRO A 216 6.96 8.67 -5.02
N THR A 217 5.92 9.10 -4.31
CA THR A 217 4.54 9.09 -4.85
C THR A 217 3.76 10.29 -4.38
N SER A 218 3.17 11.04 -5.31
CA SER A 218 2.30 12.18 -5.02
C SER A 218 0.83 11.77 -4.92
N SER A 219 0.06 12.49 -4.13
CA SER A 219 -1.40 12.39 -4.05
C SER A 219 -2.10 13.70 -4.43
N ALA A 220 -1.41 14.60 -5.13
CA ALA A 220 -1.91 15.94 -5.41
C ALA A 220 -3.27 15.92 -6.17
N ARG A 221 -3.44 15.03 -7.13
CA ARG A 221 -4.72 14.88 -7.86
C ARG A 221 -5.84 14.31 -6.99
N THR A 222 -5.53 13.32 -6.17
CA THR A 222 -6.49 12.75 -5.21
C THR A 222 -7.00 13.82 -4.25
N ARG A 223 -6.07 14.62 -3.70
CA ARG A 223 -6.41 15.73 -2.81
C ARG A 223 -7.32 16.74 -3.49
N ALA A 224 -6.95 17.18 -4.69
CA ALA A 224 -7.74 18.14 -5.46
C ALA A 224 -9.13 17.58 -5.85
N LEU A 225 -9.18 16.32 -6.31
CA LEU A 225 -10.41 15.71 -6.80
C LEU A 225 -11.44 15.48 -5.70
N LEU A 226 -11.00 14.97 -4.55
CA LEU A 226 -11.88 14.55 -3.45
C LEU A 226 -11.85 15.51 -2.25
N GLN A 227 -11.10 16.62 -2.34
CA GLN A 227 -10.86 17.52 -1.23
C GLN A 227 -10.38 16.75 0.03
N TRP A 228 -9.51 15.78 -0.23
CA TRP A 228 -8.96 14.92 0.82
C TRP A 228 -7.68 15.54 1.39
N GLU A 229 -7.70 15.86 2.67
CA GLU A 229 -6.56 16.42 3.39
C GLU A 229 -6.16 15.45 4.52
N PRO A 230 -4.99 14.81 4.45
CA PRO A 230 -4.45 14.06 5.59
C PRO A 230 -4.24 14.98 6.78
N THR A 231 -4.71 14.57 7.95
CA THR A 231 -4.69 15.41 9.17
C THR A 231 -3.99 14.74 10.34
N HIS A 232 -3.63 13.47 10.22
CA HIS A 232 -2.95 12.72 11.27
C HIS A 232 -1.43 12.83 11.14
N ALA A 233 -0.73 12.34 12.16
CA ALA A 233 0.73 12.34 12.23
C ALA A 233 1.34 11.63 11.02
N GLY A 234 2.44 12.16 10.46
CA GLY A 234 3.24 11.47 9.47
C GLY A 234 4.02 10.30 10.09
N LEU A 235 4.59 9.44 9.23
CA LEU A 235 5.19 8.16 9.62
C LEU A 235 6.26 8.30 10.72
N LEU A 236 7.20 9.23 10.58
CA LEU A 236 8.28 9.37 11.58
C LEU A 236 7.78 9.89 12.94
N ALA A 237 6.75 10.73 12.94
CA ALA A 237 6.13 11.20 14.17
C ALA A 237 5.36 10.06 14.85
N ASP A 238 4.64 9.26 14.10
CA ASP A 238 3.92 8.08 14.59
C ASP A 238 4.89 7.01 15.13
N LEU A 239 6.04 6.79 14.47
CA LEU A 239 7.11 5.90 14.95
C LEU A 239 7.81 6.42 16.23
N ALA A 240 7.68 7.70 16.54
CA ALA A 240 8.18 8.23 17.81
C ALA A 240 7.26 7.88 19.00
N GLU A 241 6.02 7.48 18.72
CA GLU A 241 5.07 7.04 19.72
C GLU A 241 5.38 5.61 20.21
N ARG A 242 4.95 5.29 21.43
CA ARG A 242 5.32 4.02 22.06
C ARG A 242 4.54 2.80 21.56
N HIS A 243 3.42 2.97 20.87
CA HIS A 243 2.50 1.88 20.56
C HIS A 243 3.12 0.76 19.72
N TYR A 244 4.11 1.04 18.87
CA TYR A 244 4.84 0.04 18.11
C TYR A 244 5.87 -0.77 18.93
N PHE A 245 6.31 -0.27 20.07
CA PHE A 245 7.44 -0.79 20.81
C PHE A 245 7.07 -1.39 22.17
N VAL A 246 5.85 -1.20 22.64
CA VAL A 246 5.32 -1.84 23.83
C VAL A 246 4.96 -3.29 23.51
N VAL A 247 5.50 -4.24 24.28
CA VAL A 247 5.20 -5.68 24.18
C VAL A 247 4.10 -6.02 25.17
#